data_203c16179d3e97040be86562c204e8b8
#
_entry.id   203c16179d3e97040be86562c204e8b8
#
_cell.length_a   1.000
_cell.length_b   1.000
_cell.length_c   1.000
_cell.angle_alpha   90.00
_cell.angle_beta   90.00
_cell.angle_gamma   90.00
#
_symmetry.space_group_name_H-M   'P 1'
#
loop_
_entity.id
_entity.type
_entity.pdbx_description
1 polymer ?
#
loop_
_entity_poly.entity_id
_entity_poly.type
_entity_poly.pdbx_seq_one_letter_code
_entity_poly.pdbx_strand_id
1 'polypeptide(L)'
;TNRCPCACTFCIRTMCDGAYGSDPLWLDHEPSMEEIRAALDKEDLSHYQEVVFCGFGEPTERLETLCETAKLLKARGVKTIRINTNGLSDLIHGRKTAADLKGLVDIVSVSLNAGTEAEYLKVTRPKYGAAAYPAMQQFALDCKQYVPQVMFSVVDILPKPELEAAQQLADRLGIHLRIRQFDD
;
A
#
# COMPACT_ATOMS: atom_id res chain seq x y z
N THR A 1 3.05 11.11 -2.92
CA THR A 1 4.51 10.99 -3.11
C THR A 1 4.83 10.19 -4.36
N ASN A 2 5.90 10.59 -5.08
CA ASN A 2 6.47 9.81 -6.18
C ASN A 2 7.55 8.82 -5.68
N ARG A 3 7.94 8.90 -4.40
CA ARG A 3 8.98 8.05 -3.81
C ARG A 3 8.46 6.65 -3.53
N CYS A 4 9.27 5.64 -3.85
CA CYS A 4 9.01 4.24 -3.53
C CYS A 4 10.34 3.51 -3.38
N PRO A 5 10.53 2.67 -2.36
CA PRO A 5 11.75 1.90 -2.19
C PRO A 5 11.84 0.69 -3.13
N CYS A 6 10.81 0.44 -3.95
CA CYS A 6 10.76 -0.65 -4.91
C CYS A 6 10.77 -0.16 -6.35
N ALA A 7 11.28 -1.01 -7.27
CA ALA A 7 11.27 -0.82 -8.72
C ALA A 7 10.61 -2.03 -9.40
N CYS A 8 9.34 -2.26 -9.07
CA CYS A 8 8.60 -3.43 -9.53
C CYS A 8 8.52 -3.51 -11.06
N THR A 9 8.69 -4.73 -11.60
CA THR A 9 8.66 -4.97 -13.05
C THR A 9 7.31 -4.71 -13.70
N PHE A 10 6.24 -4.77 -12.91
CA PHE A 10 4.84 -4.56 -13.32
C PHE A 10 4.25 -3.27 -12.71
N CYS A 11 5.09 -2.29 -12.37
CA CYS A 11 4.60 -1.05 -11.79
C CYS A 11 3.92 -0.20 -12.85
N ILE A 12 2.65 0.15 -12.64
CA ILE A 12 1.86 0.94 -13.60
C ILE A 12 2.50 2.30 -13.92
N ARG A 13 3.28 2.89 -13.00
CA ARG A 13 3.99 4.15 -13.24
C ARG A 13 5.01 4.12 -14.37
N THR A 14 5.43 2.92 -14.81
CA THR A 14 6.33 2.72 -15.95
C THR A 14 5.57 2.47 -17.25
N MET A 15 4.26 2.31 -17.18
CA MET A 15 3.40 1.94 -18.30
C MET A 15 2.47 3.10 -18.72
N CYS A 16 2.07 3.96 -17.77
CA CYS A 16 1.15 5.07 -18.02
C CYS A 16 1.36 6.21 -17.01
N ASP A 17 0.86 7.40 -17.34
CA ASP A 17 0.93 8.58 -16.46
C ASP A 17 -0.25 8.66 -15.47
N GLY A 18 -1.33 7.90 -15.70
CA GLY A 18 -2.51 7.80 -14.85
C GLY A 18 -2.99 6.35 -14.76
N ALA A 19 -4.03 6.08 -13.99
CA ALA A 19 -4.64 4.78 -13.85
C ALA A 19 -6.14 4.86 -14.13
N TYR A 20 -6.68 3.90 -14.88
CA TYR A 20 -8.12 3.77 -15.13
C TYR A 20 -8.79 5.05 -15.67
N GLY A 21 -8.08 5.79 -16.51
CA GLY A 21 -8.59 7.05 -17.10
C GLY A 21 -8.54 8.26 -16.16
N SER A 22 -7.82 8.16 -15.05
CA SER A 22 -7.56 9.31 -14.18
C SER A 22 -6.64 10.32 -14.82
N ASP A 23 -6.61 11.53 -14.25
CA ASP A 23 -5.55 12.50 -14.50
C ASP A 23 -4.17 11.90 -14.17
N PRO A 24 -3.05 12.46 -14.69
CA PRO A 24 -1.72 12.04 -14.35
C PRO A 24 -1.51 11.98 -12.83
N LEU A 25 -0.94 10.87 -12.36
CA LEU A 25 -0.68 10.65 -10.93
C LEU A 25 0.73 11.07 -10.49
N TRP A 26 1.54 11.58 -11.42
CA TRP A 26 2.84 12.17 -11.11
C TRP A 26 2.64 13.52 -10.42
N LEU A 27 3.31 13.68 -9.30
CA LEU A 27 3.30 14.93 -8.53
C LEU A 27 4.49 15.81 -8.94
N ASP A 28 4.25 17.09 -9.16
CA ASP A 28 5.32 18.06 -9.41
C ASP A 28 6.18 18.29 -8.14
N HIS A 29 5.56 18.18 -6.97
CA HIS A 29 6.22 18.27 -5.66
C HIS A 29 5.45 17.44 -4.61
N GLU A 30 6.05 17.26 -3.45
CA GLU A 30 5.38 16.62 -2.31
C GLU A 30 4.36 17.59 -1.72
N PRO A 31 3.06 17.28 -1.74
CA PRO A 31 2.03 18.22 -1.29
C PRO A 31 2.13 18.50 0.22
N SER A 32 1.91 19.76 0.59
CA SER A 32 1.74 20.18 1.98
C SER A 32 0.37 19.75 2.51
N MET A 33 0.18 19.78 3.83
CA MET A 33 -1.13 19.52 4.44
C MET A 33 -2.18 20.58 4.04
N GLU A 34 -1.75 21.81 3.75
CA GLU A 34 -2.64 22.88 3.26
C GLU A 34 -3.19 22.54 1.88
N GLU A 35 -2.32 22.13 0.95
CA GLU A 35 -2.72 21.70 -0.40
C GLU A 35 -3.63 20.48 -0.36
N ILE A 36 -3.33 19.50 0.52
CA ILE A 36 -4.18 18.32 0.72
C ILE A 36 -5.57 18.74 1.22
N ARG A 37 -5.65 19.66 2.20
CA ARG A 37 -6.93 20.18 2.70
C ARG A 37 -7.71 20.88 1.59
N ALA A 38 -7.05 21.76 0.85
CA ALA A 38 -7.67 22.49 -0.25
C ALA A 38 -8.17 21.56 -1.36
N ALA A 39 -7.48 20.45 -1.64
CA ALA A 39 -7.94 19.43 -2.56
C ALA A 39 -9.18 18.70 -2.03
N LEU A 40 -9.15 18.27 -0.78
CA LEU A 40 -10.27 17.58 -0.13
C LEU A 40 -11.51 18.48 0.04
N ASP A 41 -11.33 19.81 0.13
CA ASP A 41 -12.46 20.77 0.24
C ASP A 41 -13.26 20.89 -1.06
N LYS A 42 -12.71 20.42 -2.17
CA LYS A 42 -13.39 20.38 -3.48
C LYS A 42 -14.22 19.13 -3.69
N GLU A 43 -14.04 18.11 -2.83
CA GLU A 43 -14.66 16.80 -2.96
C GLU A 43 -15.84 16.64 -2.00
N ASP A 44 -16.95 16.11 -2.50
CA ASP A 44 -18.02 15.61 -1.63
C ASP A 44 -17.73 14.17 -1.20
N LEU A 45 -17.08 14.05 -0.04
CA LEU A 45 -16.66 12.76 0.51
C LEU A 45 -17.82 11.81 0.84
N SER A 46 -19.07 12.32 0.91
CA SER A 46 -20.26 11.48 1.18
C SER A 46 -20.60 10.51 0.05
N HIS A 47 -20.13 10.79 -1.16
CA HIS A 47 -20.34 9.94 -2.33
C HIS A 47 -19.42 8.70 -2.35
N TYR A 48 -18.39 8.67 -1.52
CA TYR A 48 -17.40 7.58 -1.51
C TYR A 48 -17.64 6.62 -0.33
N GLN A 49 -17.66 5.33 -0.63
CA GLN A 49 -17.75 4.30 0.41
C GLN A 49 -16.42 4.08 1.12
N GLU A 50 -15.31 4.31 0.40
CA GLU A 50 -13.95 4.09 0.85
C GLU A 50 -13.02 5.16 0.27
N VAL A 51 -12.08 5.63 1.08
CA VAL A 51 -10.96 6.45 0.63
C VAL A 51 -9.68 5.62 0.69
N VAL A 52 -8.91 5.61 -0.40
CA VAL A 52 -7.74 4.75 -0.53
C VAL A 52 -6.48 5.57 -0.69
N PHE A 53 -5.50 5.38 0.21
CA PHE A 53 -4.14 5.85 0.01
C PHE A 53 -3.41 4.90 -0.94
N CYS A 54 -3.19 5.33 -2.15
CA CYS A 54 -2.48 4.61 -3.20
C CYS A 54 -1.87 5.62 -4.20
N GLY A 55 -1.21 5.14 -5.22
CA GLY A 55 -0.67 5.98 -6.29
C GLY A 55 0.65 5.45 -6.84
N PHE A 56 1.43 6.33 -7.48
CA PHE A 56 2.69 5.97 -8.13
C PHE A 56 3.87 5.82 -7.17
N GLY A 57 3.75 6.30 -5.95
CA GLY A 57 4.71 6.10 -4.86
C GLY A 57 4.21 5.10 -3.82
N GLU A 58 4.98 4.97 -2.77
CA GLU A 58 4.62 4.23 -1.56
C GLU A 58 4.01 5.19 -0.53
N PRO A 59 2.75 5.05 -0.15
CA PRO A 59 2.09 5.98 0.79
C PRO A 59 2.84 6.14 2.11
N THR A 60 3.45 5.08 2.63
CA THR A 60 4.16 5.11 3.90
C THR A 60 5.52 5.82 3.85
N GLU A 61 6.02 6.23 2.68
CA GLU A 61 7.14 7.18 2.57
C GLU A 61 6.82 8.54 3.23
N ARG A 62 5.53 8.88 3.28
CA ARG A 62 5.00 10.09 3.92
C ARG A 62 4.06 9.73 5.08
N LEU A 63 4.50 8.85 5.98
CA LEU A 63 3.67 8.27 7.04
C LEU A 63 2.99 9.34 7.93
N GLU A 64 3.70 10.38 8.33
CA GLU A 64 3.13 11.47 9.13
C GLU A 64 2.00 12.19 8.38
N THR A 65 2.26 12.57 7.12
CA THR A 65 1.26 13.20 6.25
C THR A 65 0.06 12.29 6.03
N LEU A 66 0.30 10.98 5.83
CA LEU A 66 -0.75 9.97 5.71
C LEU A 66 -1.62 9.94 6.97
N CYS A 67 -1.01 9.86 8.16
CA CYS A 67 -1.73 9.82 9.43
C CYS A 67 -2.52 11.12 9.69
N GLU A 68 -1.96 12.28 9.38
CA GLU A 68 -2.65 13.56 9.51
C GLU A 68 -3.84 13.66 8.53
N THR A 69 -3.65 13.22 7.29
CA THR A 69 -4.72 13.17 6.30
C THR A 69 -5.82 12.20 6.72
N ALA A 70 -5.47 11.01 7.25
CA ALA A 70 -6.44 10.06 7.75
C ALA A 70 -7.27 10.62 8.92
N LYS A 71 -6.65 11.34 9.85
CA LYS A 71 -7.37 12.06 10.92
C LYS A 71 -8.37 13.07 10.37
N LEU A 72 -7.94 13.84 9.37
CA LEU A 72 -8.81 14.81 8.70
C LEU A 72 -10.00 14.14 8.00
N LEU A 73 -9.76 13.03 7.30
CA LEU A 73 -10.80 12.25 6.63
C LEU A 73 -11.81 11.67 7.64
N LYS A 74 -11.32 11.11 8.75
CA LYS A 74 -12.20 10.61 9.85
C LYS A 74 -13.03 11.74 10.45
N ALA A 75 -12.44 12.91 10.69
CA ALA A 75 -13.17 14.09 11.19
C ALA A 75 -14.26 14.58 10.22
N ARG A 76 -14.08 14.32 8.91
CA ARG A 76 -15.08 14.63 7.85
C ARG A 76 -16.10 13.50 7.64
N GLY A 77 -16.09 12.44 8.45
CA GLY A 77 -17.08 11.38 8.42
C GLY A 77 -16.78 10.23 7.45
N VAL A 78 -15.56 10.15 6.89
CA VAL A 78 -15.15 9.02 6.07
C VAL A 78 -15.15 7.75 6.91
N LYS A 79 -15.96 6.75 6.50
CA LYS A 79 -16.18 5.52 7.25
C LYS A 79 -15.03 4.54 7.09
N THR A 80 -14.56 4.35 5.86
CA THR A 80 -13.54 3.37 5.54
C THR A 80 -12.34 4.03 4.91
N ILE A 81 -11.16 3.85 5.51
CA ILE A 81 -9.87 4.28 4.98
C ILE A 81 -9.00 3.05 4.76
N ARG A 82 -8.51 2.88 3.53
CA ARG A 82 -7.58 1.81 3.16
C ARG A 82 -6.24 2.39 2.74
N ILE A 83 -5.17 1.67 3.04
CA ILE A 83 -3.87 1.89 2.40
C ILE A 83 -3.49 0.67 1.55
N ASN A 84 -2.97 0.93 0.35
CA ASN A 84 -2.26 -0.05 -0.46
C ASN A 84 -0.77 0.24 -0.31
N THR A 85 -0.01 -0.70 0.24
CA THR A 85 1.40 -0.48 0.62
C THR A 85 2.27 -1.66 0.20
N ASN A 86 3.55 -1.40 -0.04
CA ASN A 86 4.54 -2.46 -0.21
C ASN A 86 4.95 -3.15 1.11
N GLY A 87 4.47 -2.65 2.27
CA GLY A 87 4.74 -3.22 3.59
C GLY A 87 6.14 -2.95 4.15
N LEU A 88 6.90 -2.03 3.56
CA LEU A 88 8.28 -1.74 3.98
C LEU A 88 8.40 -0.52 4.91
N SER A 89 7.29 -0.07 5.48
CA SER A 89 7.22 1.12 6.33
C SER A 89 8.24 1.09 7.48
N ASP A 90 8.41 -0.04 8.15
CA ASP A 90 9.38 -0.19 9.24
C ASP A 90 10.83 0.02 8.77
N LEU A 91 11.18 -0.47 7.57
CA LEU A 91 12.50 -0.25 6.98
C LEU A 91 12.70 1.19 6.50
N ILE A 92 11.64 1.82 6.00
CA ILE A 92 11.67 3.23 5.56
C ILE A 92 11.98 4.13 6.75
N HIS A 93 11.34 3.89 7.91
CA HIS A 93 11.42 4.75 9.09
C HIS A 93 12.41 4.27 10.15
N GLY A 94 13.02 3.08 9.99
CA GLY A 94 13.96 2.51 10.98
C GLY A 94 13.30 2.18 12.33
N ARG A 95 11.98 2.02 12.39
CA ARG A 95 11.20 1.72 13.60
C ARG A 95 9.92 0.96 13.27
N LYS A 96 9.26 0.41 14.29
CA LYS A 96 7.90 -0.14 14.15
C LYS A 96 6.89 0.98 13.91
N THR A 97 6.06 0.83 12.88
CA THR A 97 5.13 1.87 12.40
C THR A 97 3.66 1.42 12.40
N ALA A 98 3.38 0.13 12.52
CA ALA A 98 2.02 -0.39 12.47
C ALA A 98 1.07 0.25 13.51
N ALA A 99 1.59 0.59 14.70
CA ALA A 99 0.82 1.25 15.76
C ALA A 99 0.35 2.67 15.39
N ASP A 100 1.06 3.35 14.49
CA ASP A 100 0.69 4.71 14.04
C ASP A 100 -0.63 4.72 13.25
N LEU A 101 -1.02 3.57 12.69
CA LEU A 101 -2.24 3.40 11.90
C LEU A 101 -3.49 3.16 12.76
N LYS A 102 -3.32 2.93 14.07
CA LYS A 102 -4.41 2.58 14.98
C LYS A 102 -5.50 3.67 15.02
N GLY A 103 -6.74 3.26 14.73
CA GLY A 103 -7.91 4.16 14.74
C GLY A 103 -7.96 5.15 13.57
N LEU A 104 -6.97 5.11 12.66
CA LEU A 104 -6.89 5.97 11.49
C LEU A 104 -7.19 5.22 10.19
N VAL A 105 -6.73 3.98 10.11
CA VAL A 105 -6.85 3.12 8.93
C VAL A 105 -7.68 1.90 9.29
N ASP A 106 -8.63 1.55 8.42
CA ASP A 106 -9.53 0.41 8.61
C ASP A 106 -9.03 -0.84 7.87
N ILE A 107 -8.33 -0.64 6.75
CA ILE A 107 -7.85 -1.72 5.89
C ILE A 107 -6.41 -1.46 5.46
N VAL A 108 -5.53 -2.44 5.70
CA VAL A 108 -4.16 -2.45 5.16
C VAL A 108 -4.06 -3.56 4.12
N SER A 109 -3.86 -3.19 2.85
CA SER A 109 -3.59 -4.11 1.75
C SER A 109 -2.11 -4.10 1.43
N VAL A 110 -1.40 -5.15 1.86
CA VAL A 110 0.04 -5.29 1.66
C VAL A 110 0.30 -6.03 0.34
N SER A 111 1.09 -5.43 -0.52
CA SER A 111 1.51 -6.01 -1.80
C SER A 111 2.55 -7.11 -1.54
N LEU A 112 2.09 -8.36 -1.44
CA LEU A 112 2.94 -9.55 -1.28
C LEU A 112 3.79 -9.79 -2.54
N ASN A 113 3.16 -9.61 -3.71
CA ASN A 113 3.77 -9.62 -5.05
C ASN A 113 4.41 -10.94 -5.50
N ALA A 114 4.79 -11.86 -4.61
CA ALA A 114 5.27 -13.20 -4.92
C ALA A 114 5.17 -14.14 -3.71
N GLY A 115 5.13 -15.44 -3.95
CA GLY A 115 5.02 -16.46 -2.89
C GLY A 115 6.36 -16.83 -2.26
N THR A 116 7.47 -16.62 -3.00
CA THR A 116 8.83 -16.93 -2.55
C THR A 116 9.68 -15.68 -2.46
N GLU A 117 10.69 -15.70 -1.59
CA GLU A 117 11.66 -14.59 -1.46
C GLU A 117 12.38 -14.32 -2.77
N ALA A 118 12.83 -15.38 -3.46
CA ALA A 118 13.59 -15.26 -4.70
C ALA A 118 12.79 -14.53 -5.78
N GLU A 119 11.53 -14.92 -5.99
CA GLU A 119 10.67 -14.27 -6.97
C GLU A 119 10.26 -12.85 -6.51
N TYR A 120 9.99 -12.66 -5.21
CA TYR A 120 9.73 -11.33 -4.65
C TYR A 120 10.87 -10.35 -4.96
N LEU A 121 12.12 -10.71 -4.69
CA LEU A 121 13.27 -9.86 -4.95
C LEU A 121 13.45 -9.56 -6.44
N LYS A 122 13.20 -10.55 -7.29
CA LYS A 122 13.28 -10.42 -8.75
C LYS A 122 12.24 -9.44 -9.29
N VAL A 123 10.98 -9.54 -8.85
CA VAL A 123 9.88 -8.76 -9.40
C VAL A 123 9.72 -7.38 -8.74
N THR A 124 10.07 -7.22 -7.45
CA THR A 124 9.89 -5.95 -6.74
C THR A 124 11.15 -5.09 -6.67
N ARG A 125 12.34 -5.70 -6.78
CA ARG A 125 13.65 -5.01 -6.76
C ARG A 125 13.75 -3.98 -5.63
N PRO A 126 13.58 -4.40 -4.37
CA PRO A 126 13.56 -3.47 -3.24
C PRO A 126 14.98 -2.97 -2.93
N LYS A 127 15.11 -1.68 -2.59
CA LYS A 127 16.43 -1.10 -2.21
C LYS A 127 17.04 -1.75 -0.96
N TYR A 128 16.23 -2.43 -0.15
CA TYR A 128 16.66 -3.10 1.08
C TYR A 128 17.11 -4.56 0.86
N GLY A 129 17.11 -5.06 -0.37
CA GLY A 129 17.52 -6.43 -0.70
C GLY A 129 16.73 -7.50 0.08
N ALA A 130 17.42 -8.54 0.52
CA ALA A 130 16.82 -9.70 1.21
C ALA A 130 16.04 -9.35 2.49
N ALA A 131 16.37 -8.22 3.15
CA ALA A 131 15.64 -7.78 4.34
C ALA A 131 14.18 -7.40 4.04
N ALA A 132 13.84 -7.08 2.79
CA ALA A 132 12.52 -6.59 2.44
C ALA A 132 11.40 -7.64 2.58
N TYR A 133 11.65 -8.88 2.13
CA TYR A 133 10.61 -9.93 2.14
C TYR A 133 10.14 -10.31 3.55
N PRO A 134 11.01 -10.60 4.52
CA PRO A 134 10.57 -10.84 5.90
C PRO A 134 10.03 -9.58 6.58
N ALA A 135 10.56 -8.39 6.29
CA ALA A 135 10.06 -7.15 6.88
C ALA A 135 8.62 -6.83 6.45
N MET A 136 8.28 -7.03 5.19
CA MET A 136 6.91 -6.87 4.66
C MET A 136 5.92 -7.80 5.36
N GLN A 137 6.30 -9.07 5.57
CA GLN A 137 5.47 -10.04 6.29
C GLN A 137 5.29 -9.64 7.76
N GLN A 138 6.37 -9.23 8.42
CA GLN A 138 6.32 -8.79 9.81
C GLN A 138 5.45 -7.54 9.98
N PHE A 139 5.56 -6.56 9.08
CA PHE A 139 4.70 -5.38 9.10
C PHE A 139 3.21 -5.76 8.97
N ALA A 140 2.87 -6.69 8.07
CA ALA A 140 1.50 -7.18 7.93
C ALA A 140 0.99 -7.84 9.21
N LEU A 141 1.82 -8.66 9.87
CA LEU A 141 1.49 -9.28 11.16
C LEU A 141 1.31 -8.25 12.28
N ASP A 142 2.19 -7.25 12.35
CA ASP A 142 2.10 -6.18 13.33
C ASP A 142 0.81 -5.35 13.12
N CYS A 143 0.43 -5.08 11.87
CA CYS A 143 -0.81 -4.37 11.54
C CYS A 143 -2.07 -5.10 12.06
N LYS A 144 -2.10 -6.43 12.13
CA LYS A 144 -3.24 -7.19 12.68
C LYS A 144 -3.58 -6.82 14.13
N GLN A 145 -2.63 -6.23 14.87
CA GLN A 145 -2.85 -5.81 16.26
C GLN A 145 -3.54 -4.44 16.37
N TYR A 146 -3.52 -3.64 15.30
CA TYR A 146 -3.92 -2.23 15.35
C TYR A 146 -4.98 -1.84 14.34
N VAL A 147 -5.13 -2.62 13.26
CA VAL A 147 -6.00 -2.32 12.13
C VAL A 147 -7.06 -3.41 11.98
N PRO A 148 -8.35 -3.06 11.80
CA PRO A 148 -9.45 -4.03 11.73
C PRO A 148 -9.28 -5.09 10.66
N GLN A 149 -8.74 -4.72 9.47
CA GLN A 149 -8.57 -5.65 8.37
C GLN A 149 -7.19 -5.53 7.75
N VAL A 150 -6.50 -6.66 7.62
CA VAL A 150 -5.21 -6.77 6.91
C VAL A 150 -5.34 -7.85 5.85
N MET A 151 -4.87 -7.56 4.65
CA MET A 151 -4.83 -8.52 3.56
C MET A 151 -3.52 -8.43 2.80
N PHE A 152 -3.13 -9.54 2.19
CA PHE A 152 -2.12 -9.55 1.13
C PHE A 152 -2.77 -9.39 -0.24
N SER A 153 -2.01 -8.86 -1.19
CA SER A 153 -2.41 -8.84 -2.58
C SER A 153 -1.27 -9.29 -3.50
N VAL A 154 -1.63 -10.01 -4.54
CA VAL A 154 -0.76 -10.36 -5.67
C VAL A 154 -1.48 -10.03 -6.97
N VAL A 155 -0.72 -9.91 -8.06
CA VAL A 155 -1.26 -9.74 -9.40
C VAL A 155 -1.17 -11.09 -10.11
N ASP A 156 -2.15 -11.43 -10.95
CA ASP A 156 -2.31 -12.75 -11.60
C ASP A 156 -1.32 -13.01 -12.75
N ILE A 157 -0.38 -12.11 -12.99
CA ILE A 157 0.75 -12.31 -13.91
C ILE A 157 1.81 -13.29 -13.38
N LEU A 158 1.73 -13.65 -12.09
CA LEU A 158 2.66 -14.59 -11.49
C LEU A 158 2.46 -16.02 -12.05
N PRO A 159 3.54 -16.79 -12.19
CA PRO A 159 3.41 -18.22 -12.49
C PRO A 159 2.56 -18.93 -11.45
N LYS A 160 1.76 -19.94 -11.88
CA LYS A 160 0.87 -20.68 -10.98
C LYS A 160 1.55 -21.22 -9.72
N PRO A 161 2.79 -21.78 -9.74
CA PRO A 161 3.47 -22.21 -8.53
C PRO A 161 3.72 -21.06 -7.52
N GLU A 162 3.97 -19.84 -8.01
CA GLU A 162 4.15 -18.67 -7.15
C GLU A 162 2.83 -18.18 -6.52
N LEU A 163 1.71 -18.28 -7.27
CA LEU A 163 0.38 -18.00 -6.72
C LEU A 163 0.01 -19.02 -5.63
N GLU A 164 0.30 -20.29 -5.84
CA GLU A 164 0.09 -21.36 -4.85
C GLU A 164 0.97 -21.14 -3.61
N ALA A 165 2.24 -20.78 -3.79
CA ALA A 165 3.15 -20.45 -2.70
C ALA A 165 2.70 -19.19 -1.92
N ALA A 166 2.18 -18.17 -2.62
CA ALA A 166 1.62 -16.97 -2.01
C ALA A 166 0.39 -17.31 -1.15
N GLN A 167 -0.50 -18.19 -1.64
CA GLN A 167 -1.66 -18.66 -0.87
C GLN A 167 -1.23 -19.42 0.39
N GLN A 168 -0.29 -20.36 0.25
CA GLN A 168 0.25 -21.11 1.40
C GLN A 168 0.91 -20.20 2.44
N LEU A 169 1.62 -19.16 2.01
CA LEU A 169 2.21 -18.18 2.92
C LEU A 169 1.10 -17.39 3.65
N ALA A 170 0.12 -16.89 2.92
CA ALA A 170 -1.00 -16.16 3.47
C ALA A 170 -1.76 -17.00 4.52
N ASP A 171 -2.03 -18.27 4.21
CA ASP A 171 -2.69 -19.21 5.12
C ASP A 171 -1.88 -19.44 6.40
N ARG A 172 -0.55 -19.65 6.28
CA ARG A 172 0.35 -19.80 7.45
C ARG A 172 0.36 -18.59 8.36
N LEU A 173 0.24 -17.38 7.79
CA LEU A 173 0.24 -16.11 8.54
C LEU A 173 -1.18 -15.71 9.00
N GLY A 174 -2.19 -16.45 8.58
CA GLY A 174 -3.60 -16.14 8.87
C GLY A 174 -4.01 -14.77 8.32
N ILE A 175 -3.56 -14.44 7.10
CA ILE A 175 -3.87 -13.20 6.39
C ILE A 175 -4.55 -13.57 5.07
N HIS A 176 -5.68 -12.94 4.77
CA HIS A 176 -6.40 -13.17 3.52
C HIS A 176 -5.56 -12.74 2.31
N LEU A 177 -5.49 -13.58 1.26
CA LEU A 177 -4.86 -13.24 -0.01
C LEU A 177 -5.90 -12.80 -1.03
N ARG A 178 -5.72 -11.61 -1.59
CA ARG A 178 -6.48 -11.10 -2.73
C ARG A 178 -5.65 -11.23 -4.00
N ILE A 179 -6.14 -11.97 -4.99
CA ILE A 179 -5.56 -12.02 -6.33
C ILE A 179 -6.25 -10.93 -7.16
N ARG A 180 -5.47 -10.02 -7.72
CA ARG A 180 -5.93 -8.94 -8.60
C ARG A 180 -5.64 -9.30 -10.03
N GLN A 181 -6.59 -9.04 -10.93
CA GLN A 181 -6.33 -9.10 -12.36
C GLN A 181 -5.34 -8.01 -12.74
N PHE A 182 -4.46 -8.35 -13.66
CA PHE A 182 -3.59 -7.37 -14.30
C PHE A 182 -4.40 -6.77 -15.47
N ASP A 183 -4.70 -5.49 -15.34
CA ASP A 183 -5.35 -4.74 -16.41
C ASP A 183 -4.23 -4.13 -17.27
N ASP A 184 -4.19 -4.53 -18.55
CA ASP A 184 -3.28 -4.00 -19.58
C ASP A 184 -3.61 -2.55 -19.96
#